data_6f2ca311a6af810adf2fa678dd866bf9
#
_entry.id   6f2ca311a6af810adf2fa678dd866bf9
#
_cell.length_a   1.000
_cell.length_b   1.000
_cell.length_c   1.000
_cell.angle_alpha   90.00
_cell.angle_beta   90.00
_cell.angle_gamma   90.00
#
_symmetry.space_group_name_H-M   'P 1'
#
loop_
_entity.id
_entity.type
_entity.pdbx_description
1 polymer ?
#
loop_
_entity_poly.entity_id
_entity_poly.type
_entity_poly.pdbx_seq_one_letter_code
_entity_poly.pdbx_strand_id
1 'polypeptide(L)' 'MTDEFDQLDAFLDEAYEGHERLSSLDLQRRAIASDLPAALLTRVDALPEGEYAQDEAAEALRALDV' A
#
# COMPACT_ATOMS: atom_id res chain seq x y z
N MET A 1 1.73 19.48 7.46
CA MET A 1 1.80 18.20 8.18
C MET A 1 1.34 17.07 7.27
N THR A 2 2.14 16.02 7.13
CA THR A 2 1.83 14.91 6.23
C THR A 2 0.97 13.92 6.98
N ASP A 3 -0.19 13.58 6.44
CA ASP A 3 -1.00 12.58 7.10
C ASP A 3 -0.63 11.17 6.61
N GLU A 4 -1.25 10.20 7.22
CA GLU A 4 -1.01 8.79 6.98
C GLU A 4 -1.24 8.40 5.52
N PHE A 5 -2.29 8.96 4.91
CA PHE A 5 -2.63 8.64 3.52
C PHE A 5 -1.68 9.31 2.53
N ASP A 6 -1.10 10.45 2.88
CA ASP A 6 -0.07 11.07 2.04
C ASP A 6 1.17 10.17 1.96
N GLN A 7 1.57 9.58 3.08
CA GLN A 7 2.67 8.63 3.12
C GLN A 7 2.33 7.38 2.32
N LEU A 8 1.11 6.91 2.43
CA LEU A 8 0.65 5.74 1.70
C LEU A 8 0.68 5.99 0.20
N ASP A 9 0.19 7.14 -0.25
CA ASP A 9 0.19 7.50 -1.66
C ASP A 9 1.62 7.59 -2.21
N ALA A 10 2.53 8.18 -1.46
CA ALA A 10 3.94 8.27 -1.84
C ALA A 10 4.56 6.87 -1.95
N PHE A 11 4.25 5.99 -1.01
CA PHE A 11 4.69 4.60 -1.06
C PHE A 11 4.20 3.90 -2.31
N LEU A 12 2.91 4.07 -2.64
CA LEU A 12 2.32 3.43 -3.81
C LEU A 12 2.94 3.95 -5.11
N ASP A 13 3.18 5.26 -5.20
CA ASP A 13 3.85 5.84 -6.37
C ASP A 13 5.21 5.20 -6.59
N GLU A 14 5.96 5.01 -5.52
CA GLU A 14 7.28 4.41 -5.59
C GLU A 14 7.20 2.91 -5.89
N ALA A 15 6.27 2.21 -5.24
CA ALA A 15 6.13 0.77 -5.40
C ALA A 15 5.68 0.40 -6.82
N TYR A 16 4.83 1.20 -7.42
CA TYR A 16 4.30 0.91 -8.75
C TYR A 16 5.15 1.47 -9.89
N GLU A 17 6.26 2.10 -9.58
CA GLU A 17 7.16 2.59 -10.61
C GLU A 17 7.63 1.42 -11.48
N GLY A 18 7.27 1.45 -12.75
CA GLY A 18 7.60 0.37 -13.69
C GLY A 18 6.69 -0.86 -13.60
N HIS A 19 5.63 -0.80 -12.79
CA HIS A 19 4.69 -1.91 -12.62
C HIS A 19 3.25 -1.44 -12.81
N GLU A 20 2.47 -2.18 -13.57
CA GLU A 20 1.05 -1.89 -13.74
C GLU A 20 0.22 -2.48 -12.60
N ARG A 21 0.62 -3.65 -12.11
CA ARG A 21 -0.06 -4.37 -11.03
C ARG A 21 0.95 -4.99 -10.08
N LEU A 22 0.60 -5.03 -8.83
CA LEU A 22 1.38 -5.73 -7.79
C LEU A 22 0.42 -6.56 -6.96
N SER A 23 0.90 -7.72 -6.49
CA SER A 23 0.11 -8.55 -5.59
C SER A 23 0.11 -7.96 -4.18
N SER A 24 -0.87 -8.38 -3.38
CA SER A 24 -0.91 -7.98 -1.97
C SER A 24 0.37 -8.39 -1.24
N LEU A 25 0.92 -9.55 -1.56
CA LEU A 25 2.17 -10.02 -0.96
C LEU A 25 3.35 -9.12 -1.34
N ASP A 26 3.43 -8.71 -2.61
CA ASP A 26 4.46 -7.78 -3.05
C ASP A 26 4.34 -6.44 -2.33
N LEU A 27 3.12 -5.96 -2.17
CA LEU A 27 2.89 -4.70 -1.44
C LEU A 27 3.33 -4.81 0.01
N GLN A 28 3.06 -5.94 0.66
CA GLN A 28 3.50 -6.17 2.03
C GLN A 28 5.01 -6.15 2.14
N ARG A 29 5.70 -6.84 1.24
CA ARG A 29 7.16 -6.88 1.24
C ARG A 29 7.77 -5.51 1.00
N ARG A 30 7.22 -4.77 0.06
CA ARG A 30 7.70 -3.43 -0.25
C ARG A 30 7.43 -2.45 0.88
N ALA A 31 6.29 -2.59 1.55
CA ALA A 31 5.94 -1.76 2.69
C ALA A 31 6.92 -1.95 3.84
N ILE A 32 7.29 -3.19 4.12
CA ILE A 32 8.28 -3.50 5.16
C ILE A 32 9.64 -2.92 4.77
N ALA A 33 10.04 -3.08 3.51
CA ALA A 33 11.32 -2.57 3.02
C ALA A 33 11.38 -1.04 3.04
N SER A 34 10.23 -0.38 2.89
CA SER A 34 10.12 1.08 2.94
C SER A 34 10.01 1.64 4.33
N ASP A 35 9.96 0.77 5.34
CA ASP A 35 9.92 1.17 6.74
C ASP A 35 8.73 2.09 7.05
N LEU A 36 7.56 1.71 6.55
CA LEU A 36 6.33 2.47 6.77
C LEU A 36 5.93 2.43 8.25
N PRO A 37 5.20 3.46 8.72
CA PRO A 37 4.64 3.42 10.07
C PRO A 37 3.76 2.18 10.29
N ALA A 38 3.71 1.71 11.53
CA ALA A 38 2.98 0.50 11.89
C ALA A 38 1.52 0.54 11.44
N ALA A 39 0.87 1.70 11.52
CA ALA A 39 -0.52 1.86 11.10
C ALA A 39 -0.69 1.53 9.61
N LEU A 40 0.25 1.94 8.78
CA LEU A 40 0.20 1.65 7.35
C LEU A 40 0.57 0.22 7.05
N LEU A 41 1.52 -0.34 7.78
CA LEU A 41 1.87 -1.76 7.65
C LEU A 41 0.66 -2.64 7.95
N THR A 42 -0.11 -2.27 8.98
CA THR A 42 -1.32 -3.00 9.35
C THR A 42 -2.35 -2.96 8.23
N ARG A 43 -2.52 -1.80 7.59
CA ARG A 43 -3.45 -1.68 6.46
C ARG A 43 -3.02 -2.54 5.28
N VAL A 44 -1.75 -2.49 4.92
CA VAL A 44 -1.24 -3.29 3.82
C VAL A 44 -1.39 -4.77 4.11
N ASP A 45 -1.11 -5.17 5.34
CA ASP A 45 -1.24 -6.57 5.78
C ASP A 45 -2.69 -7.05 5.75
N ALA A 46 -3.64 -6.14 5.92
CA ALA A 46 -5.07 -6.45 5.91
C ALA A 46 -5.68 -6.53 4.51
N LEU A 47 -4.93 -6.17 3.46
CA LEU A 47 -5.44 -6.27 2.10
C LEU A 47 -5.81 -7.71 1.75
N PRO A 48 -6.99 -7.94 1.16
CA PRO A 48 -7.32 -9.27 0.66
C PRO A 48 -6.30 -9.74 -0.37
N GLU A 49 -6.07 -11.03 -0.42
CA GLU A 49 -5.16 -11.62 -1.37
C GLU A 49 -5.63 -11.36 -2.81
N GLY A 50 -4.71 -10.92 -3.66
CA GLY A 50 -5.03 -10.62 -5.04
C GLY A 50 -4.00 -9.66 -5.65
N GLU A 51 -4.24 -9.29 -6.89
CA GLU A 51 -3.43 -8.30 -7.59
C GLU A 51 -4.19 -7.00 -7.71
N TYR A 52 -3.47 -5.90 -7.58
CA TYR A 52 -4.06 -4.57 -7.57
C TYR A 52 -3.27 -3.63 -8.48
N ALA A 53 -3.99 -2.84 -9.26
CA ALA A 53 -3.41 -1.65 -9.89
C ALA A 53 -3.23 -0.59 -8.81
N GLN A 54 -2.45 0.44 -9.10
CA GLN A 54 -2.15 1.46 -8.10
C GLN A 54 -3.40 2.14 -7.54
N ASP A 55 -4.33 2.53 -8.41
CA ASP A 55 -5.57 3.17 -7.99
C ASP A 55 -6.46 2.21 -7.20
N GLU A 56 -6.51 0.95 -7.61
CA GLU A 56 -7.25 -0.08 -6.89
C GLU A 56 -6.68 -0.30 -5.49
N ALA A 57 -5.35 -0.36 -5.38
CA ALA A 57 -4.68 -0.53 -4.10
C ALA A 57 -4.94 0.65 -3.17
N ALA A 58 -4.83 1.87 -3.71
CA ALA A 58 -5.07 3.08 -2.92
C ALA A 58 -6.50 3.10 -2.37
N GLU A 59 -7.46 2.77 -3.23
CA GLU A 59 -8.86 2.75 -2.83
C GLU A 59 -9.14 1.67 -1.79
N ALA A 60 -8.61 0.47 -2.02
CA ALA A 60 -8.80 -0.64 -1.09
C ALA A 60 -8.19 -0.34 0.28
N LEU A 61 -7.00 0.24 0.31
CA LEU A 61 -6.32 0.56 1.56
C LEU A 61 -7.06 1.64 2.35
N ARG A 62 -7.64 2.62 1.66
CA ARG A 62 -8.42 3.68 2.31
C ARG A 62 -9.76 3.17 2.83
N ALA A 63 -10.31 2.15 2.17
CA ALA A 63 -11.60 1.58 2.54
C ALA A 63 -11.51 0.62 3.73
N LEU A 64 -10.31 0.16 4.07
CA LEU A 64 -10.13 -0.76 5.20
C LEU A 64 -10.42 -0.05 6.52
N ASP A 65 -11.15 -0.74 7.37
CA ASP A 65 -11.51 -0.25 8.70
C ASP A 65 -10.65 -0.97 9.74
N VAL A 66 -9.39 -0.54 9.80
CA VAL A 66 -8.40 -1.13 10.71
C VAL A 66 -7.70 -0.07 11.53
#